data_43bf9dc030e3755b74523936b185238e
#
_entry.id   43bf9dc030e3755b74523936b185238e
#
_cell.length_a   1.000
_cell.length_b   1.000
_cell.length_c   1.000
_cell.angle_alpha   90.00
_cell.angle_beta   90.00
_cell.angle_gamma   90.00
#
_symmetry.space_group_name_H-M   'P 1'
#
loop_
_entity.id
_entity.type
_entity.pdbx_description
1 polymer ?
#
loop_
_entity_poly.entity_id
_entity_poly.type
_entity_poly.pdbx_seq_one_letter_code
_entity_poly.pdbx_strand_id
1 'polypeptide(L)'
;MKNIKLLILLAVVAFAMSCNNQTTTETTELAVPVSIENVKLQSIQQFINTTGTAKAMYETTLNSEITGEYHLLKNPATGKQFKLGDKIKAGQKIIRFEDAEYINGIAIESKKLNMEISEQEYDKQKSLYEKGGVTLRELRNSEVSSINTKYDFESAEIGLAKMNVVAPFDGVIVELPYYTEGTRVATNQEMVSLMAYNKIYMDINLPEKSISEIKLGQEVVITNYTIVEDTLKGIVSELSPMISTETRTFSGKLLIDNPDLKLRPGMFIKADIITAQKDSAVVIPKDIILSGGRGKYVFVVGRNSSADDRRITTGIENQDYIEVIEGLAKNERLIIKGFETLRDNSKVKVIL
;
A
#
# COMPACT_ATOMS: atom_id res chain seq x y z
N MET A 1 22.78 -99.28 47.42
CA MET A 1 23.15 -98.45 46.25
C MET A 1 22.00 -98.25 45.28
N LYS A 2 20.82 -98.86 45.40
CA LYS A 2 19.68 -98.71 44.49
C LYS A 2 18.78 -97.48 44.81
N ASN A 3 18.73 -97.09 46.10
CA ASN A 3 17.83 -96.01 46.51
C ASN A 3 18.43 -94.57 46.32
N ILE A 4 19.76 -94.46 46.20
CA ILE A 4 20.43 -93.15 45.92
C ILE A 4 20.29 -92.74 44.50
N LYS A 5 20.24 -93.68 43.53
CA LYS A 5 20.01 -93.37 42.13
C LYS A 5 18.58 -92.89 41.87
N LEU A 6 17.59 -93.36 42.64
CA LEU A 6 16.18 -92.97 42.53
C LEU A 6 15.99 -91.53 43.08
N LEU A 7 16.70 -91.17 44.16
CA LEU A 7 16.67 -89.83 44.77
C LEU A 7 17.30 -88.78 43.85
N ILE A 8 18.41 -89.11 43.17
CA ILE A 8 19.04 -88.23 42.20
C ILE A 8 18.19 -88.02 40.94
N LEU A 9 17.49 -89.09 40.50
CA LEU A 9 16.59 -88.98 39.35
C LEU A 9 15.37 -88.14 39.68
N LEU A 10 14.85 -88.18 40.92
CA LEU A 10 13.69 -87.31 41.35
C LEU A 10 14.12 -85.87 41.54
N ALA A 11 15.34 -85.55 41.96
CA ALA A 11 15.90 -84.24 42.07
C ALA A 11 16.12 -83.54 40.70
N VAL A 12 16.55 -84.36 39.69
CA VAL A 12 16.75 -83.82 38.33
C VAL A 12 15.39 -83.51 37.63
N VAL A 13 14.35 -84.28 37.91
CA VAL A 13 12.99 -83.99 37.34
C VAL A 13 12.35 -82.80 38.02
N ALA A 14 12.64 -82.53 39.33
CA ALA A 14 12.16 -81.35 40.03
C ALA A 14 12.80 -80.03 39.52
N PHE A 15 14.09 -80.15 39.08
CA PHE A 15 14.78 -78.95 38.51
C PHE A 15 14.41 -78.62 37.08
N ALA A 16 13.78 -79.55 36.31
CA ALA A 16 13.38 -79.33 34.94
C ALA A 16 12.00 -78.64 34.82
N MET A 17 11.21 -78.46 35.91
CA MET A 17 9.91 -77.81 35.89
C MET A 17 9.95 -76.36 36.40
N SER A 18 11.12 -75.75 36.68
CA SER A 18 11.28 -74.42 37.29
C SER A 18 11.65 -73.33 36.26
N CYS A 19 11.51 -73.54 34.95
CA CYS A 19 11.78 -72.48 33.98
C CYS A 19 10.65 -72.41 32.95
N ASN A 20 9.52 -71.85 33.33
CA ASN A 20 8.64 -71.24 32.36
C ASN A 20 7.76 -70.19 33.04
N ASN A 21 8.42 -69.12 33.57
CA ASN A 21 7.77 -67.90 33.87
C ASN A 21 8.18 -66.88 32.77
N GLN A 22 7.56 -66.99 31.61
CA GLN A 22 7.49 -65.88 30.67
C GLN A 22 6.62 -64.78 31.32
N THR A 23 7.27 -63.92 32.11
CA THR A 23 6.74 -62.57 32.35
C THR A 23 6.76 -61.87 31.01
N THR A 24 5.63 -61.88 30.31
CA THR A 24 5.33 -60.88 29.32
C THR A 24 5.40 -59.52 30.07
N THR A 25 6.56 -58.87 30.03
CA THR A 25 6.65 -57.47 30.33
C THR A 25 5.83 -56.77 29.26
N GLU A 26 4.55 -56.56 29.52
CA GLU A 26 3.83 -55.50 28.85
C GLU A 26 4.60 -54.21 29.17
N THR A 27 5.44 -53.76 28.26
CA THR A 27 5.94 -52.43 28.24
C THR A 27 4.73 -51.52 28.14
N THR A 28 4.24 -51.08 29.27
CA THR A 28 3.22 -50.01 29.33
C THR A 28 3.86 -48.78 28.73
N GLU A 29 3.76 -48.64 27.40
CA GLU A 29 4.17 -47.40 26.75
C GLU A 29 3.39 -46.27 27.40
N LEU A 30 4.09 -45.44 28.18
CA LEU A 30 3.48 -44.24 28.77
C LEU A 30 2.97 -43.34 27.66
N ALA A 31 1.68 -43.10 27.66
CA ALA A 31 1.05 -42.23 26.66
C ALA A 31 1.61 -40.79 26.80
N VAL A 32 2.16 -40.28 25.71
CA VAL A 32 2.71 -38.91 25.67
C VAL A 32 1.54 -37.89 25.68
N PRO A 33 1.57 -36.90 26.61
CA PRO A 33 0.55 -35.86 26.63
C PRO A 33 0.70 -34.94 25.43
N VAL A 34 -0.39 -34.74 24.66
CA VAL A 34 -0.40 -33.91 23.45
C VAL A 34 -1.60 -32.97 23.43
N SER A 35 -1.42 -31.78 22.88
CA SER A 35 -2.54 -30.88 22.54
C SER A 35 -2.89 -31.03 21.07
N ILE A 36 -4.19 -30.98 20.78
CA ILE A 36 -4.71 -31.14 19.42
C ILE A 36 -5.51 -29.95 18.97
N GLU A 37 -5.57 -29.75 17.66
CA GLU A 37 -6.50 -28.86 16.99
C GLU A 37 -7.16 -29.59 15.82
N ASN A 38 -8.46 -29.33 15.62
CA ASN A 38 -9.15 -29.87 14.45
C ASN A 38 -8.78 -29.06 13.20
N VAL A 39 -8.36 -29.73 12.15
CA VAL A 39 -8.05 -29.12 10.86
C VAL A 39 -9.28 -28.41 10.31
N LYS A 40 -9.15 -27.09 10.06
CA LYS A 40 -10.21 -26.26 9.50
C LYS A 40 -9.78 -25.71 8.14
N LEU A 41 -10.77 -25.41 7.30
CA LEU A 41 -10.53 -24.63 6.10
C LEU A 41 -10.46 -23.13 6.50
N GLN A 42 -9.40 -22.46 6.09
CA GLN A 42 -9.15 -21.06 6.37
C GLN A 42 -8.59 -20.38 5.12
N SER A 43 -8.68 -19.06 5.06
CA SER A 43 -7.99 -18.30 4.03
C SER A 43 -6.49 -18.20 4.37
N ILE A 44 -5.66 -18.27 3.34
CA ILE A 44 -4.22 -18.03 3.45
C ILE A 44 -3.75 -17.11 2.35
N GLN A 45 -2.87 -16.19 2.69
CA GLN A 45 -2.23 -15.25 1.77
C GLN A 45 -0.73 -15.35 1.91
N GLN A 46 -0.04 -15.34 0.79
CA GLN A 46 1.41 -15.15 0.70
C GLN A 46 1.65 -13.72 0.28
N PHE A 47 2.62 -13.07 0.90
CA PHE A 47 2.94 -11.69 0.62
C PHE A 47 4.44 -11.41 0.68
N ILE A 48 4.86 -10.42 -0.07
CA ILE A 48 6.19 -9.82 0.01
C ILE A 48 6.06 -8.54 0.83
N ASN A 49 6.81 -8.50 1.94
CA ASN A 49 6.86 -7.32 2.81
C ASN A 49 7.84 -6.30 2.25
N THR A 50 7.44 -5.06 2.27
CA THR A 50 8.30 -3.90 2.00
C THR A 50 7.92 -2.75 2.91
N THR A 51 8.81 -1.80 3.07
CA THR A 51 8.59 -0.61 3.90
C THR A 51 9.02 0.64 3.14
N GLY A 52 8.45 1.76 3.48
CA GLY A 52 8.79 3.03 2.87
C GLY A 52 8.09 4.20 3.50
N THR A 53 8.21 5.35 2.87
CA THR A 53 7.59 6.60 3.32
C THR A 53 6.40 6.93 2.43
N ALA A 54 5.29 7.27 3.04
CA ALA A 54 4.09 7.77 2.37
C ALA A 54 4.38 9.13 1.72
N LYS A 55 4.04 9.31 0.45
CA LYS A 55 4.21 10.57 -0.30
C LYS A 55 2.88 11.04 -0.86
N ALA A 56 2.67 12.36 -0.85
CA ALA A 56 1.49 12.96 -1.44
C ALA A 56 1.43 12.71 -2.95
N MET A 57 0.24 12.53 -3.52
CA MET A 57 0.06 12.36 -4.97
C MET A 57 0.51 13.60 -5.73
N TYR A 58 0.17 14.77 -5.21
CA TYR A 58 0.60 16.06 -5.73
C TYR A 58 1.04 16.94 -4.58
N GLU A 59 2.14 17.65 -4.80
CA GLU A 59 2.70 18.61 -3.88
C GLU A 59 3.22 19.83 -4.67
N THR A 60 2.95 21.01 -4.18
CA THR A 60 3.45 22.26 -4.79
C THR A 60 3.58 23.35 -3.75
N THR A 61 4.60 24.18 -3.92
CA THR A 61 4.73 25.44 -3.21
C THR A 61 4.45 26.57 -4.21
N LEU A 62 3.50 27.41 -3.86
CA LEU A 62 3.07 28.55 -4.65
C LEU A 62 3.81 29.79 -4.16
N ASN A 63 4.47 30.49 -5.08
CA ASN A 63 5.21 31.70 -4.79
C ASN A 63 4.46 32.92 -5.28
N SER A 64 4.77 34.09 -4.71
CA SER A 64 4.33 35.37 -5.25
C SER A 64 4.93 35.60 -6.64
N GLU A 65 4.10 35.86 -7.65
CA GLU A 65 4.56 36.17 -9.01
C GLU A 65 4.82 37.65 -9.21
N ILE A 66 4.32 38.54 -8.31
CA ILE A 66 4.50 39.96 -8.33
C ILE A 66 4.88 40.49 -6.94
N THR A 67 5.40 41.69 -6.89
CA THR A 67 5.53 42.44 -5.63
C THR A 67 4.23 43.17 -5.33
N GLY A 68 3.72 43.10 -4.09
CA GLY A 68 2.47 43.78 -3.72
C GLY A 68 2.13 43.64 -2.24
N GLU A 69 1.07 44.31 -1.82
CA GLU A 69 0.53 44.20 -0.46
C GLU A 69 -0.24 42.93 -0.29
N TYR A 70 0.08 42.19 0.75
CA TYR A 70 -0.48 40.86 1.06
C TYR A 70 -1.85 40.95 1.69
N HIS A 71 -2.80 40.21 1.15
CA HIS A 71 -4.15 40.04 1.69
C HIS A 71 -4.52 38.55 1.70
N LEU A 72 -4.67 37.99 2.90
CA LEU A 72 -5.13 36.61 3.08
C LEU A 72 -6.65 36.54 2.93
N LEU A 73 -7.13 35.77 1.97
CA LEU A 73 -8.55 35.64 1.68
C LEU A 73 -9.27 34.74 2.69
N LYS A 74 -10.60 34.80 2.67
CA LYS A 74 -11.46 33.96 3.48
C LYS A 74 -11.75 32.65 2.77
N ASN A 75 -11.68 31.55 3.52
CA ASN A 75 -12.11 30.25 3.06
C ASN A 75 -13.66 30.24 2.93
N PRO A 76 -14.21 30.04 1.71
CA PRO A 76 -15.65 30.08 1.50
C PRO A 76 -16.43 29.05 2.33
N ALA A 77 -15.79 27.93 2.69
CA ALA A 77 -16.43 26.86 3.49
C ALA A 77 -16.60 27.25 4.96
N THR A 78 -15.72 28.07 5.51
CA THR A 78 -15.71 28.43 6.94
C THR A 78 -16.04 29.89 7.23
N GLY A 79 -15.97 30.76 6.21
CA GLY A 79 -16.10 32.23 6.33
C GLY A 79 -14.96 32.93 7.07
N LYS A 80 -13.93 32.17 7.52
CA LYS A 80 -12.73 32.68 8.23
C LYS A 80 -11.53 32.71 7.26
N GLN A 81 -10.51 33.47 7.60
CA GLN A 81 -9.23 33.43 6.86
C GLN A 81 -8.70 32.00 6.77
N PHE A 82 -8.02 31.69 5.66
CA PHE A 82 -7.37 30.39 5.48
C PHE A 82 -6.34 30.12 6.58
N LYS A 83 -6.20 28.83 6.92
CA LYS A 83 -5.26 28.34 7.93
C LYS A 83 -4.66 27.00 7.53
N LEU A 84 -3.62 26.58 8.21
CA LEU A 84 -3.04 25.26 8.09
C LEU A 84 -4.10 24.17 8.29
N GLY A 85 -4.11 23.16 7.41
CA GLY A 85 -5.05 22.06 7.44
C GLY A 85 -6.38 22.31 6.73
N ASP A 86 -6.62 23.53 6.22
CA ASP A 86 -7.82 23.83 5.44
C ASP A 86 -7.80 23.07 4.10
N LYS A 87 -8.95 22.48 3.76
CA LYS A 87 -9.17 21.89 2.45
C LYS A 87 -9.47 22.97 1.42
N ILE A 88 -8.88 22.86 0.26
CA ILE A 88 -9.04 23.80 -0.86
C ILE A 88 -9.42 23.04 -2.14
N LYS A 89 -10.02 23.76 -3.07
CA LYS A 89 -10.37 23.26 -4.41
C LYS A 89 -9.51 23.92 -5.48
N ALA A 90 -9.28 23.22 -6.58
CA ALA A 90 -8.64 23.78 -7.76
C ALA A 90 -9.33 25.09 -8.20
N GLY A 91 -8.54 26.08 -8.58
CA GLY A 91 -9.02 27.41 -8.96
C GLY A 91 -9.38 28.35 -7.79
N GLN A 92 -9.28 27.87 -6.53
CA GLN A 92 -9.60 28.66 -5.36
C GLN A 92 -8.46 29.65 -5.06
N LYS A 93 -8.82 30.97 -4.95
CA LYS A 93 -7.87 32.02 -4.56
C LYS A 93 -7.65 31.97 -3.07
N ILE A 94 -6.39 32.00 -2.65
CA ILE A 94 -5.97 31.90 -1.25
C ILE A 94 -5.42 33.24 -0.75
N ILE A 95 -4.58 33.87 -1.55
CA ILE A 95 -3.96 35.16 -1.26
C ILE A 95 -4.21 36.09 -2.45
N ARG A 96 -4.42 37.35 -2.19
CA ARG A 96 -4.44 38.43 -3.18
C ARG A 96 -3.35 39.42 -2.85
N PHE A 97 -2.66 39.85 -3.87
CA PHE A 97 -1.75 40.99 -3.80
C PHE A 97 -2.43 42.24 -4.32
N GLU A 98 -2.18 43.40 -3.69
CA GLU A 98 -2.66 44.69 -4.17
C GLU A 98 -1.44 45.55 -4.48
N ASP A 99 -1.43 46.15 -5.67
CA ASP A 99 -0.46 47.11 -6.12
C ASP A 99 -1.10 48.01 -7.18
N ALA A 100 -1.43 49.23 -6.81
CA ALA A 100 -2.12 50.20 -7.67
C ALA A 100 -1.27 50.59 -8.90
N GLU A 101 0.02 50.67 -8.75
CA GLU A 101 0.95 50.99 -9.85
C GLU A 101 1.00 49.85 -10.86
N TYR A 102 1.06 48.63 -10.39
CA TYR A 102 1.02 47.43 -11.23
C TYR A 102 -0.32 47.33 -12.01
N ILE A 103 -1.47 47.54 -11.34
CA ILE A 103 -2.79 47.53 -11.98
C ILE A 103 -2.87 48.61 -13.07
N ASN A 104 -2.46 49.82 -12.78
CA ASN A 104 -2.45 50.92 -13.72
C ASN A 104 -1.50 50.62 -14.90
N GLY A 105 -0.36 50.02 -14.68
CA GLY A 105 0.59 49.61 -15.72
C GLY A 105 0.04 48.57 -16.68
N ILE A 106 -0.80 47.66 -16.20
CA ILE A 106 -1.48 46.66 -17.02
C ILE A 106 -2.51 47.28 -17.96
N ALA A 107 -3.19 48.38 -17.53
CA ALA A 107 -4.18 49.15 -18.30
C ALA A 107 -5.26 48.28 -18.99
N ILE A 108 -5.84 47.28 -18.28
CA ILE A 108 -6.72 46.23 -18.85
C ILE A 108 -7.94 46.82 -19.54
N GLU A 109 -8.57 47.83 -18.98
CA GLU A 109 -9.76 48.46 -19.56
C GLU A 109 -9.44 49.11 -20.92
N SER A 110 -8.32 49.76 -21.05
CA SER A 110 -7.88 50.34 -22.33
C SER A 110 -7.57 49.27 -23.37
N LYS A 111 -6.92 48.19 -22.98
CA LYS A 111 -6.61 47.08 -23.89
C LYS A 111 -7.86 46.34 -24.33
N LYS A 112 -8.83 46.17 -23.43
CA LYS A 112 -10.14 45.58 -23.75
C LYS A 112 -10.89 46.42 -24.79
N LEU A 113 -10.95 47.72 -24.56
CA LEU A 113 -11.61 48.64 -25.51
C LEU A 113 -10.93 48.64 -26.88
N ASN A 114 -9.59 48.65 -26.92
CA ASN A 114 -8.83 48.57 -28.16
C ASN A 114 -9.07 47.25 -28.90
N MET A 115 -9.19 46.12 -28.20
CA MET A 115 -9.56 44.83 -28.79
C MET A 115 -10.97 44.93 -29.42
N GLU A 116 -11.97 45.40 -28.69
CA GLU A 116 -13.32 45.50 -29.15
C GLU A 116 -13.43 46.40 -30.41
N ILE A 117 -12.75 47.56 -30.43
CA ILE A 117 -12.72 48.48 -31.60
C ILE A 117 -12.05 47.81 -32.79
N SER A 118 -10.93 47.14 -32.61
CA SER A 118 -10.23 46.51 -33.74
C SER A 118 -10.95 45.29 -34.30
N GLU A 119 -11.69 44.55 -33.47
CA GLU A 119 -12.55 43.45 -33.91
C GLU A 119 -13.71 43.98 -34.76
N GLN A 120 -14.38 45.02 -34.31
CA GLN A 120 -15.44 45.68 -35.10
C GLN A 120 -14.92 46.21 -36.42
N GLU A 121 -13.75 46.82 -36.47
CA GLU A 121 -13.16 47.32 -37.74
C GLU A 121 -12.79 46.15 -38.66
N TYR A 122 -12.25 45.04 -38.16
CA TYR A 122 -11.98 43.84 -38.96
C TYR A 122 -13.28 43.30 -39.57
N ASP A 123 -14.36 43.16 -38.81
CA ASP A 123 -15.63 42.65 -39.27
C ASP A 123 -16.24 43.58 -40.36
N LYS A 124 -16.11 44.89 -40.20
CA LYS A 124 -16.50 45.88 -41.19
C LYS A 124 -15.68 45.73 -42.48
N GLN A 125 -14.33 45.65 -42.37
CA GLN A 125 -13.44 45.47 -43.53
C GLN A 125 -13.75 44.17 -44.27
N LYS A 126 -14.04 43.10 -43.54
CA LYS A 126 -14.42 41.80 -44.09
C LYS A 126 -15.73 41.90 -44.89
N SER A 127 -16.76 42.55 -44.37
CA SER A 127 -18.02 42.78 -45.08
C SER A 127 -17.84 43.66 -46.31
N LEU A 128 -16.99 44.70 -46.26
CA LEU A 128 -16.67 45.54 -47.41
C LEU A 128 -15.87 44.79 -48.49
N TYR A 129 -14.93 43.92 -48.09
CA TYR A 129 -14.16 43.09 -49.02
C TYR A 129 -15.04 42.12 -49.78
N GLU A 130 -16.00 41.48 -49.12
CA GLU A 130 -17.00 40.59 -49.75
C GLU A 130 -17.86 41.32 -50.81
N LYS A 131 -18.04 42.64 -50.65
CA LYS A 131 -18.76 43.51 -51.55
C LYS A 131 -17.83 44.20 -52.60
N GLY A 132 -16.56 43.92 -52.60
CA GLY A 132 -15.57 44.52 -53.49
C GLY A 132 -15.18 45.99 -53.15
N GLY A 133 -15.51 46.47 -51.95
CA GLY A 133 -15.29 47.85 -51.52
C GLY A 133 -13.89 48.16 -50.95
N VAL A 134 -13.09 47.12 -50.63
CA VAL A 134 -11.75 47.27 -50.08
C VAL A 134 -10.79 46.20 -50.68
N THR A 135 -9.52 46.44 -50.58
CA THR A 135 -8.47 45.50 -51.05
C THR A 135 -8.21 44.40 -50.05
N LEU A 136 -7.68 43.24 -50.54
CA LEU A 136 -7.24 42.16 -49.66
C LEU A 136 -6.19 42.62 -48.65
N ARG A 137 -5.33 43.57 -49.04
CA ARG A 137 -4.31 44.13 -48.14
C ARG A 137 -4.92 44.90 -46.99
N GLU A 138 -5.96 45.72 -47.25
CA GLU A 138 -6.68 46.44 -46.19
C GLU A 138 -7.40 45.50 -45.22
N LEU A 139 -8.07 44.44 -45.74
CA LEU A 139 -8.66 43.40 -44.94
C LEU A 139 -7.57 42.69 -44.05
N ARG A 140 -6.44 42.30 -44.63
CA ARG A 140 -5.36 41.65 -43.91
C ARG A 140 -4.73 42.57 -42.83
N ASN A 141 -4.58 43.87 -43.11
CA ASN A 141 -4.10 44.81 -42.11
C ASN A 141 -5.04 44.94 -40.89
N SER A 142 -6.37 44.97 -41.13
CA SER A 142 -7.35 44.98 -40.04
C SER A 142 -7.37 43.66 -39.25
N GLU A 143 -7.20 42.52 -39.93
CA GLU A 143 -7.07 41.20 -39.30
C GLU A 143 -5.84 41.15 -38.34
N VAL A 144 -4.67 41.58 -38.83
CA VAL A 144 -3.45 41.63 -38.02
C VAL A 144 -3.64 42.57 -36.83
N SER A 145 -4.29 43.73 -37.01
CA SER A 145 -4.57 44.66 -35.90
C SER A 145 -5.47 44.03 -34.85
N SER A 146 -6.56 43.35 -35.27
CA SER A 146 -7.46 42.65 -34.35
C SER A 146 -6.75 41.53 -33.56
N ILE A 147 -5.90 40.74 -34.23
CA ILE A 147 -5.10 39.69 -33.57
C ILE A 147 -4.14 40.29 -32.54
N ASN A 148 -3.44 41.37 -32.87
CA ASN A 148 -2.49 42.01 -31.97
C ASN A 148 -3.17 42.56 -30.72
N THR A 149 -4.27 43.29 -30.86
CA THR A 149 -4.99 43.86 -29.72
C THR A 149 -5.62 42.77 -28.82
N LYS A 150 -6.05 41.66 -29.43
CA LYS A 150 -6.50 40.48 -28.67
C LYS A 150 -5.39 39.90 -27.80
N TYR A 151 -4.17 39.71 -28.34
CA TYR A 151 -3.04 39.24 -27.57
C TYR A 151 -2.62 40.25 -26.48
N ASP A 152 -2.72 41.57 -26.75
CA ASP A 152 -2.46 42.60 -25.74
C ASP A 152 -3.44 42.50 -24.57
N PHE A 153 -4.73 42.26 -24.85
CA PHE A 153 -5.75 42.05 -23.81
C PHE A 153 -5.53 40.76 -23.02
N GLU A 154 -5.30 39.62 -23.70
CA GLU A 154 -5.01 38.34 -23.07
C GLU A 154 -3.77 38.44 -22.15
N SER A 155 -2.70 39.15 -22.58
CA SER A 155 -1.50 39.39 -21.78
C SER A 155 -1.81 40.22 -20.54
N ALA A 156 -2.74 41.17 -20.63
CA ALA A 156 -3.21 41.96 -19.47
C ALA A 156 -4.01 41.09 -18.49
N GLU A 157 -4.87 40.19 -18.97
CA GLU A 157 -5.60 39.25 -18.10
C GLU A 157 -4.64 38.34 -17.36
N ILE A 158 -3.62 37.78 -18.04
CA ILE A 158 -2.56 36.98 -17.41
C ILE A 158 -1.81 37.81 -16.35
N GLY A 159 -1.50 39.07 -16.67
CA GLY A 159 -0.87 39.98 -15.72
C GLY A 159 -1.70 40.18 -14.45
N LEU A 160 -3.01 40.41 -14.57
CA LEU A 160 -3.90 40.54 -13.40
C LEU A 160 -4.07 39.22 -12.64
N ALA A 161 -4.05 38.08 -13.33
CA ALA A 161 -4.14 36.78 -12.68
C ALA A 161 -2.99 36.54 -11.71
N LYS A 162 -1.78 37.06 -12.02
CA LYS A 162 -0.58 36.97 -11.18
C LYS A 162 -0.72 37.67 -9.82
N MET A 163 -1.70 38.55 -9.66
CA MET A 163 -2.02 39.16 -8.37
C MET A 163 -2.70 38.18 -7.40
N ASN A 164 -3.06 37.00 -7.82
CA ASN A 164 -3.73 36.02 -6.98
C ASN A 164 -2.90 34.73 -6.88
N VAL A 165 -2.69 34.23 -5.66
CA VAL A 165 -2.20 32.89 -5.44
C VAL A 165 -3.38 31.95 -5.48
N VAL A 166 -3.41 31.08 -6.48
CA VAL A 166 -4.54 30.19 -6.82
C VAL A 166 -4.12 28.75 -6.70
N ALA A 167 -4.95 27.92 -6.05
CA ALA A 167 -4.70 26.50 -5.94
C ALA A 167 -4.77 25.80 -7.31
N PRO A 168 -3.74 25.07 -7.76
CA PRO A 168 -3.75 24.39 -9.05
C PRO A 168 -4.53 23.07 -9.03
N PHE A 169 -4.77 22.48 -7.85
CA PHE A 169 -5.48 21.22 -7.64
C PHE A 169 -6.20 21.19 -6.29
N ASP A 170 -7.10 20.22 -6.14
CA ASP A 170 -7.79 19.97 -4.87
C ASP A 170 -6.80 19.40 -3.83
N GLY A 171 -6.69 20.02 -2.66
CA GLY A 171 -5.71 19.60 -1.66
C GLY A 171 -5.95 20.19 -0.28
N VAL A 172 -4.89 20.18 0.50
CA VAL A 172 -4.83 20.70 1.87
C VAL A 172 -3.66 21.67 1.99
N ILE A 173 -3.84 22.77 2.70
CA ILE A 173 -2.77 23.72 3.01
C ILE A 173 -1.87 23.08 4.07
N VAL A 174 -0.60 22.87 3.74
CA VAL A 174 0.40 22.26 4.65
C VAL A 174 1.40 23.28 5.19
N GLU A 175 1.62 24.37 4.45
CA GLU A 175 2.40 25.51 4.92
C GLU A 175 1.71 26.81 4.48
N LEU A 176 1.68 27.78 5.37
CA LEU A 176 1.11 29.09 5.14
C LEU A 176 1.86 30.12 6.01
N PRO A 177 2.83 30.83 5.44
CA PRO A 177 3.47 31.93 6.17
C PRO A 177 2.44 33.03 6.47
N TYR A 178 2.37 33.47 7.71
CA TYR A 178 1.47 34.54 8.10
C TYR A 178 2.23 35.91 8.04
N TYR A 179 1.79 36.72 7.12
CA TYR A 179 2.19 38.15 7.09
C TYR A 179 1.11 38.99 7.72
N THR A 180 1.52 40.16 8.27
CA THR A 180 0.53 41.14 8.67
C THR A 180 -0.20 41.69 7.44
N GLU A 181 -1.50 41.86 7.53
CA GLU A 181 -2.34 42.39 6.46
C GLU A 181 -1.78 43.73 5.94
N GLY A 182 -1.68 43.86 4.62
CA GLY A 182 -1.07 45.05 3.99
C GLY A 182 0.47 45.06 3.94
N THR A 183 1.17 44.03 4.47
CA THR A 183 2.61 43.94 4.33
C THR A 183 3.01 43.78 2.87
N ARG A 184 3.95 44.58 2.39
CA ARG A 184 4.50 44.48 1.04
C ARG A 184 5.43 43.26 0.94
N VAL A 185 5.10 42.32 0.09
CA VAL A 185 5.84 41.07 -0.16
C VAL A 185 6.53 41.19 -1.51
N ALA A 186 7.77 40.75 -1.59
CA ALA A 186 8.53 40.72 -2.83
C ALA A 186 8.13 39.53 -3.72
N THR A 187 8.42 39.62 -5.00
CA THR A 187 8.28 38.50 -5.96
C THR A 187 9.13 37.30 -5.54
N ASN A 188 8.69 36.09 -5.89
CA ASN A 188 9.32 34.78 -5.59
C ASN A 188 9.40 34.42 -4.09
N GLN A 189 8.59 35.05 -3.24
CA GLN A 189 8.43 34.57 -1.85
C GLN A 189 7.47 33.38 -1.79
N GLU A 190 7.80 32.40 -0.97
CA GLU A 190 6.91 31.25 -0.71
C GLU A 190 5.66 31.72 0.02
N MET A 191 4.49 31.42 -0.54
CA MET A 191 3.21 31.89 -0.03
C MET A 191 2.34 30.79 0.52
N VAL A 192 2.27 29.64 -0.14
CA VAL A 192 1.41 28.52 0.27
C VAL A 192 2.01 27.23 -0.24
N SER A 193 2.17 26.24 0.63
CA SER A 193 2.45 24.87 0.21
C SER A 193 1.19 24.02 0.33
N LEU A 194 0.88 23.30 -0.74
CA LEU A 194 -0.32 22.49 -0.91
C LEU A 194 0.04 21.04 -1.16
N MET A 195 -0.73 20.12 -0.56
CA MET A 195 -0.61 18.69 -0.84
C MET A 195 -1.97 18.08 -1.12
N ALA A 196 -2.03 17.21 -2.14
CA ALA A 196 -3.15 16.31 -2.36
C ALA A 196 -2.75 14.91 -1.91
N TYR A 197 -3.35 14.42 -0.82
CA TYR A 197 -3.03 13.12 -0.22
C TYR A 197 -4.26 12.26 0.13
N ASN A 198 -5.38 12.51 -0.54
CA ASN A 198 -6.51 11.58 -0.59
C ASN A 198 -6.15 10.26 -1.31
N LYS A 199 -5.10 10.30 -2.13
CA LYS A 199 -4.32 9.17 -2.60
C LYS A 199 -2.86 9.42 -2.25
N ILE A 200 -2.19 8.36 -1.82
CA ILE A 200 -0.78 8.39 -1.41
C ILE A 200 -0.03 7.40 -2.28
N TYR A 201 1.19 7.71 -2.62
CA TYR A 201 2.07 6.71 -3.19
C TYR A 201 3.24 6.40 -2.26
N MET A 202 3.82 5.22 -2.44
CA MET A 202 5.04 4.78 -1.79
C MET A 202 5.96 4.18 -2.84
N ASP A 203 7.19 4.66 -2.90
CA ASP A 203 8.24 4.03 -3.70
C ASP A 203 8.70 2.76 -3.03
N ILE A 204 8.86 1.68 -3.80
CA ILE A 204 9.34 0.38 -3.35
C ILE A 204 10.56 -0.05 -4.13
N ASN A 205 11.45 -0.78 -3.46
CA ASN A 205 12.57 -1.48 -4.09
C ASN A 205 12.50 -2.95 -3.70
N LEU A 206 12.38 -3.82 -4.69
CA LEU A 206 12.18 -5.24 -4.52
C LEU A 206 13.35 -6.03 -5.11
N PRO A 207 13.78 -7.13 -4.46
CA PRO A 207 14.84 -7.98 -4.98
C PRO A 207 14.50 -8.56 -6.34
N GLU A 208 15.49 -8.71 -7.24
CA GLU A 208 15.35 -9.29 -8.58
C GLU A 208 14.63 -10.65 -8.58
N LYS A 209 14.86 -11.48 -7.56
CA LYS A 209 14.21 -12.81 -7.39
C LYS A 209 12.69 -12.74 -7.34
N SER A 210 12.12 -11.61 -6.92
CA SER A 210 10.67 -11.42 -6.77
C SER A 210 9.99 -10.93 -8.04
N ILE A 211 10.73 -10.70 -9.13
CA ILE A 211 10.19 -10.10 -10.37
C ILE A 211 9.09 -10.95 -11.02
N SER A 212 9.17 -12.27 -10.90
CA SER A 212 8.15 -13.19 -11.45
C SER A 212 6.86 -13.22 -10.62
N GLU A 213 6.92 -12.82 -9.35
CA GLU A 213 5.81 -12.88 -8.40
C GLU A 213 5.02 -11.58 -8.33
N ILE A 214 5.65 -10.45 -8.72
CA ILE A 214 5.04 -9.12 -8.65
C ILE A 214 4.49 -8.70 -10.00
N LYS A 215 3.23 -8.25 -9.99
CA LYS A 215 2.51 -7.78 -11.19
C LYS A 215 1.77 -6.49 -10.90
N LEU A 216 1.55 -5.70 -11.94
CA LEU A 216 0.69 -4.51 -11.86
C LEU A 216 -0.73 -4.89 -11.44
N GLY A 217 -1.34 -4.06 -10.59
CA GLY A 217 -2.70 -4.26 -10.09
C GLY A 217 -2.83 -5.23 -8.91
N GLN A 218 -1.74 -5.86 -8.44
CA GLN A 218 -1.79 -6.69 -7.23
C GLN A 218 -2.22 -5.86 -6.01
N GLU A 219 -3.07 -6.47 -5.18
CA GLU A 219 -3.51 -5.85 -3.93
C GLU A 219 -2.37 -5.77 -2.91
N VAL A 220 -2.39 -4.69 -2.16
CA VAL A 220 -1.42 -4.41 -1.10
C VAL A 220 -2.16 -4.01 0.16
N VAL A 221 -1.77 -4.61 1.26
CA VAL A 221 -2.25 -4.24 2.60
C VAL A 221 -1.22 -3.32 3.24
N ILE A 222 -1.67 -2.13 3.64
CA ILE A 222 -0.82 -1.11 4.24
C ILE A 222 -1.11 -1.03 5.73
N THR A 223 -0.05 -1.07 6.53
CA THR A 223 -0.10 -0.89 7.97
C THR A 223 0.83 0.22 8.44
N ASN A 224 0.45 0.88 9.53
CA ASN A 224 1.26 1.92 10.17
C ASN A 224 1.15 1.81 11.69
N TYR A 225 2.22 2.11 12.41
CA TYR A 225 2.26 2.01 13.89
C TYR A 225 1.27 2.94 14.61
N THR A 226 0.85 4.02 13.96
CA THR A 226 -0.07 5.01 14.54
C THR A 226 -1.53 4.66 14.24
N ILE A 227 -1.78 3.83 13.24
CA ILE A 227 -3.12 3.44 12.77
C ILE A 227 -3.27 1.93 13.04
N VAL A 228 -3.28 1.54 14.33
CA VAL A 228 -3.15 0.14 14.77
C VAL A 228 -4.36 -0.72 14.41
N GLU A 229 -5.55 -0.13 14.32
CA GLU A 229 -6.80 -0.88 14.10
C GLU A 229 -7.28 -0.88 12.65
N ASP A 230 -6.75 0.00 11.79
CA ASP A 230 -7.16 0.14 10.40
C ASP A 230 -6.05 -0.26 9.43
N THR A 231 -6.32 -1.20 8.56
CA THR A 231 -5.48 -1.47 7.40
C THR A 231 -5.98 -0.67 6.21
N LEU A 232 -5.10 0.00 5.50
CA LEU A 232 -5.42 0.67 4.25
C LEU A 232 -5.15 -0.26 3.07
N LYS A 233 -5.94 -0.10 2.02
CA LYS A 233 -5.77 -0.86 0.79
C LYS A 233 -4.99 -0.03 -0.24
N GLY A 234 -4.18 -0.73 -1.00
CA GLY A 234 -3.45 -0.17 -2.11
C GLY A 234 -3.26 -1.18 -3.22
N ILE A 235 -2.64 -0.76 -4.28
CA ILE A 235 -2.29 -1.60 -5.44
C ILE A 235 -0.86 -1.30 -5.89
N VAL A 236 -0.23 -2.27 -6.54
CA VAL A 236 0.99 -2.05 -7.30
C VAL A 236 0.64 -1.27 -8.57
N SER A 237 1.00 0.01 -8.62
CA SER A 237 0.61 0.92 -9.72
C SER A 237 1.65 0.98 -10.83
N GLU A 238 2.93 0.92 -10.49
CA GLU A 238 4.03 1.02 -11.45
C GLU A 238 5.16 0.06 -11.09
N LEU A 239 5.79 -0.51 -12.10
CA LEU A 239 7.00 -1.32 -11.95
C LEU A 239 8.03 -0.89 -13.02
N SER A 240 9.24 -0.66 -12.58
CA SER A 240 10.34 -0.34 -13.48
C SER A 240 10.75 -1.57 -14.31
N PRO A 241 10.91 -1.46 -15.62
CA PRO A 241 11.45 -2.54 -16.43
C PRO A 241 12.97 -2.72 -16.24
N MET A 242 13.63 -1.80 -15.53
CA MET A 242 15.08 -1.81 -15.31
C MET A 242 15.40 -2.37 -13.93
N ILE A 243 16.43 -3.22 -13.88
CA ILE A 243 17.02 -3.73 -12.64
C ILE A 243 18.30 -2.94 -12.35
N SER A 244 18.46 -2.44 -11.14
CA SER A 244 19.71 -1.85 -10.67
C SER A 244 20.77 -2.93 -10.55
N THR A 245 21.86 -2.78 -11.30
CA THR A 245 23.00 -3.73 -11.25
C THR A 245 23.79 -3.63 -9.96
N GLU A 246 23.74 -2.47 -9.30
CA GLU A 246 24.43 -2.21 -8.05
C GLU A 246 23.72 -2.89 -6.85
N THR A 247 22.41 -2.72 -6.75
CA THR A 247 21.62 -3.21 -5.62
C THR A 247 20.90 -4.53 -5.88
N ARG A 248 20.87 -4.99 -7.14
CA ARG A 248 20.09 -6.15 -7.58
C ARG A 248 18.62 -6.05 -7.19
N THR A 249 18.06 -4.85 -7.36
CA THR A 249 16.65 -4.56 -7.10
C THR A 249 16.00 -3.90 -8.31
N PHE A 250 14.68 -4.04 -8.41
CA PHE A 250 13.85 -3.24 -9.30
C PHE A 250 12.94 -2.34 -8.46
N SER A 251 12.67 -1.15 -8.97
CA SER A 251 11.83 -0.17 -8.31
C SER A 251 10.39 -0.27 -8.82
N GLY A 252 9.46 0.18 -7.99
CA GLY A 252 8.05 0.32 -8.32
C GLY A 252 7.37 1.34 -7.44
N LYS A 253 6.07 1.54 -7.67
CA LYS A 253 5.22 2.39 -6.84
C LYS A 253 3.96 1.66 -6.41
N LEU A 254 3.60 1.85 -5.18
CA LEU A 254 2.30 1.48 -4.64
C LEU A 254 1.40 2.71 -4.61
N LEU A 255 0.17 2.56 -5.05
CA LEU A 255 -0.88 3.57 -4.91
C LEU A 255 -1.83 3.14 -3.80
N ILE A 256 -2.07 4.02 -2.84
CA ILE A 256 -2.80 3.74 -1.59
C ILE A 256 -3.98 4.69 -1.52
N ASP A 257 -5.17 4.16 -1.30
CA ASP A 257 -6.37 4.97 -1.09
C ASP A 257 -6.41 5.50 0.34
N ASN A 258 -6.61 6.81 0.48
CA ASN A 258 -6.59 7.52 1.76
C ASN A 258 -7.75 8.54 1.86
N PRO A 259 -9.01 8.13 1.71
CA PRO A 259 -10.16 9.04 1.63
C PRO A 259 -10.36 9.85 2.92
N ASP A 260 -10.05 9.26 4.07
CA ASP A 260 -10.20 9.89 5.39
C ASP A 260 -8.99 10.74 5.80
N LEU A 261 -7.96 10.83 4.96
CA LEU A 261 -6.70 11.55 5.21
C LEU A 261 -6.00 11.10 6.51
N LYS A 262 -6.20 9.84 6.93
CA LYS A 262 -5.59 9.26 8.14
C LYS A 262 -4.09 9.09 7.97
N LEU A 263 -3.65 8.63 6.80
CA LEU A 263 -2.23 8.52 6.46
C LEU A 263 -1.74 9.87 5.96
N ARG A 264 -0.68 10.39 6.58
CA ARG A 264 -0.10 11.69 6.20
C ARG A 264 1.20 11.48 5.43
N PRO A 265 1.49 12.32 4.42
CA PRO A 265 2.80 12.34 3.80
C PRO A 265 3.91 12.47 4.84
N GLY A 266 5.02 11.76 4.64
CA GLY A 266 6.11 11.67 5.59
C GLY A 266 6.01 10.50 6.59
N MET A 267 4.83 9.86 6.76
CA MET A 267 4.70 8.70 7.64
C MET A 267 5.42 7.49 7.08
N PHE A 268 6.09 6.74 7.96
CA PHE A 268 6.67 5.45 7.63
C PHE A 268 5.58 4.38 7.64
N ILE A 269 5.51 3.56 6.60
CA ILE A 269 4.50 2.53 6.40
C ILE A 269 5.12 1.20 6.00
N LYS A 270 4.45 0.12 6.40
CA LYS A 270 4.71 -1.24 5.96
C LYS A 270 3.66 -1.61 4.92
N ALA A 271 4.11 -2.23 3.85
CA ALA A 271 3.27 -2.73 2.77
C ALA A 271 3.48 -4.23 2.57
N ASP A 272 2.41 -4.98 2.60
CA ASP A 272 2.35 -6.41 2.34
C ASP A 272 1.71 -6.64 0.97
N ILE A 273 2.52 -6.90 -0.06
CA ILE A 273 2.08 -7.13 -1.44
C ILE A 273 1.61 -8.57 -1.55
N ILE A 274 0.34 -8.81 -1.85
CA ILE A 274 -0.24 -10.15 -1.94
C ILE A 274 0.21 -10.80 -3.25
N THR A 275 1.02 -11.86 -3.14
CA THR A 275 1.53 -12.62 -4.31
C THR A 275 0.71 -13.84 -4.65
N ALA A 276 0.09 -14.47 -3.64
CA ALA A 276 -0.83 -15.58 -3.81
C ALA A 276 -1.89 -15.59 -2.70
N GLN A 277 -3.10 -16.03 -3.02
CA GLN A 277 -4.21 -16.12 -2.08
C GLN A 277 -5.07 -17.35 -2.37
N LYS A 278 -5.57 -17.99 -1.32
CA LYS A 278 -6.65 -18.97 -1.35
C LYS A 278 -7.63 -18.70 -0.21
N ASP A 279 -8.91 -18.65 -0.54
CA ASP A 279 -9.94 -18.32 0.46
C ASP A 279 -10.36 -19.55 1.29
N SER A 280 -10.10 -20.76 0.79
CA SER A 280 -10.46 -22.01 1.45
C SER A 280 -9.37 -23.07 1.20
N ALA A 281 -8.48 -23.21 2.17
CA ALA A 281 -7.38 -24.17 2.17
C ALA A 281 -7.24 -24.84 3.54
N VAL A 282 -6.65 -26.03 3.59
CA VAL A 282 -6.20 -26.63 4.84
C VAL A 282 -4.94 -25.87 5.25
N VAL A 283 -5.01 -25.14 6.37
CA VAL A 283 -3.93 -24.29 6.85
C VAL A 283 -3.50 -24.75 8.23
N ILE A 284 -2.18 -24.93 8.43
CA ILE A 284 -1.59 -25.37 9.69
C ILE A 284 -0.45 -24.44 10.10
N PRO A 285 -0.13 -24.34 11.41
CA PRO A 285 1.06 -23.65 11.88
C PRO A 285 2.34 -24.25 11.30
N LYS A 286 3.33 -23.44 10.98
CA LYS A 286 4.61 -23.93 10.40
C LYS A 286 5.50 -24.64 11.41
N ASP A 287 5.39 -24.28 12.68
CA ASP A 287 6.21 -24.80 13.78
C ASP A 287 5.98 -26.28 14.10
N ILE A 288 4.82 -26.83 13.70
CA ILE A 288 4.49 -28.24 13.91
C ILE A 288 4.97 -29.17 12.78
N ILE A 289 5.56 -28.61 11.73
CA ILE A 289 6.00 -29.39 10.57
C ILE A 289 7.39 -29.96 10.84
N LEU A 290 7.49 -31.25 10.77
CA LEU A 290 8.73 -31.97 10.90
C LEU A 290 9.28 -32.37 9.52
N SER A 291 10.61 -32.41 9.43
CA SER A 291 11.31 -32.84 8.21
C SER A 291 12.05 -34.16 8.47
N GLY A 292 11.82 -35.13 7.62
CA GLY A 292 12.47 -36.44 7.70
C GLY A 292 13.03 -36.88 6.35
N GLY A 293 13.66 -38.03 6.30
CA GLY A 293 14.27 -38.59 5.08
C GLY A 293 13.25 -38.84 3.93
N ARG A 294 11.96 -38.79 4.23
CA ARG A 294 10.85 -38.99 3.29
C ARG A 294 10.09 -37.70 2.96
N GLY A 295 10.55 -36.52 3.40
CA GLY A 295 9.91 -35.22 3.18
C GLY A 295 9.31 -34.63 4.46
N LYS A 296 8.39 -33.65 4.28
CA LYS A 296 7.67 -32.98 5.38
C LYS A 296 6.52 -33.85 5.89
N TYR A 297 6.34 -33.89 7.21
CA TYR A 297 5.25 -34.62 7.85
C TYR A 297 4.76 -33.93 9.13
N VAL A 298 3.57 -34.29 9.56
CA VAL A 298 2.95 -33.84 10.82
C VAL A 298 2.35 -35.06 11.54
N PHE A 299 2.05 -34.92 12.82
CA PHE A 299 1.35 -35.96 13.57
C PHE A 299 -0.13 -35.68 13.69
N VAL A 300 -0.94 -36.69 13.42
CA VAL A 300 -2.39 -36.69 13.66
C VAL A 300 -2.74 -37.77 14.68
N VAL A 301 -3.83 -37.54 15.42
CA VAL A 301 -4.34 -38.58 16.34
C VAL A 301 -5.18 -39.57 15.54
N GLY A 302 -4.62 -40.76 15.37
CA GLY A 302 -5.26 -41.90 14.71
C GLY A 302 -6.32 -42.60 15.56
N ARG A 303 -6.74 -43.77 15.09
CA ARG A 303 -7.59 -44.69 15.84
C ARG A 303 -6.79 -45.25 17.01
N ASN A 304 -7.43 -45.58 18.13
CA ASN A 304 -6.79 -46.13 19.35
C ASN A 304 -5.84 -45.17 20.09
N SER A 305 -5.99 -43.84 19.92
CA SER A 305 -5.15 -42.82 20.56
C SER A 305 -3.65 -43.03 20.25
N SER A 306 -3.33 -43.35 19.01
CA SER A 306 -1.97 -43.37 18.46
C SER A 306 -1.65 -42.07 17.75
N ALA A 307 -0.39 -41.70 17.69
CA ALA A 307 0.12 -40.64 16.84
C ALA A 307 0.55 -41.27 15.52
N ASP A 308 -0.11 -40.86 14.42
CA ASP A 308 0.22 -41.35 13.09
C ASP A 308 1.04 -40.26 12.37
N ASP A 309 2.24 -40.60 11.86
CA ASP A 309 2.99 -39.70 11.01
C ASP A 309 2.30 -39.57 9.65
N ARG A 310 1.91 -38.36 9.32
CA ARG A 310 1.22 -38.06 8.08
C ARG A 310 2.08 -37.19 7.18
N ARG A 311 2.53 -37.76 6.05
CA ARG A 311 3.26 -36.98 5.04
C ARG A 311 2.34 -35.94 4.44
N ILE A 312 2.88 -34.74 4.22
CA ILE A 312 2.16 -33.61 3.64
C ILE A 312 2.89 -33.01 2.44
N THR A 313 2.10 -32.51 1.47
CA THR A 313 2.55 -31.64 0.40
C THR A 313 2.09 -30.24 0.72
N THR A 314 3.03 -29.30 0.79
CA THR A 314 2.76 -27.91 1.18
C THR A 314 2.60 -27.00 -0.03
N GLY A 315 1.77 -25.96 0.10
CA GLY A 315 1.50 -24.94 -0.92
C GLY A 315 1.90 -23.54 -0.47
N ILE A 316 0.95 -22.61 -0.52
CA ILE A 316 1.11 -21.20 -0.12
C ILE A 316 1.55 -21.13 1.35
N GLU A 317 2.49 -20.23 1.64
CA GLU A 317 2.96 -20.01 3.01
C GLU A 317 3.10 -18.52 3.32
N ASN A 318 2.92 -18.18 4.60
CA ASN A 318 3.25 -16.88 5.17
C ASN A 318 4.20 -17.04 6.36
N GLN A 319 4.33 -16.04 7.22
CA GLN A 319 5.26 -16.07 8.35
C GLN A 319 4.94 -17.22 9.30
N ASP A 320 3.67 -17.41 9.67
CA ASP A 320 3.24 -18.29 10.76
C ASP A 320 2.58 -19.58 10.27
N TYR A 321 1.97 -19.56 9.09
CA TYR A 321 1.09 -20.62 8.58
C TYR A 321 1.50 -21.09 7.19
N ILE A 322 1.09 -22.33 6.87
CA ILE A 322 1.32 -22.95 5.57
C ILE A 322 0.10 -23.75 5.12
N GLU A 323 -0.19 -23.69 3.83
CA GLU A 323 -1.19 -24.52 3.20
C GLU A 323 -0.72 -25.97 3.08
N VAL A 324 -1.61 -26.91 3.34
CA VAL A 324 -1.42 -28.34 3.03
C VAL A 324 -2.32 -28.68 1.84
N ILE A 325 -1.66 -29.00 0.71
CA ILE A 325 -2.35 -29.39 -0.52
C ILE A 325 -2.82 -30.85 -0.44
N GLU A 326 -1.95 -31.75 0.09
CA GLU A 326 -2.20 -33.16 0.23
C GLU A 326 -1.70 -33.68 1.58
N GLY A 327 -2.36 -34.69 2.13
CA GLY A 327 -1.96 -35.40 3.33
C GLY A 327 -2.81 -35.12 4.58
N LEU A 328 -3.62 -34.05 4.58
CA LEU A 328 -4.55 -33.75 5.66
C LEU A 328 -5.96 -33.48 5.10
N ALA A 329 -6.97 -33.91 5.86
CA ALA A 329 -8.37 -33.65 5.55
C ALA A 329 -9.02 -32.74 6.62
N LYS A 330 -10.11 -32.06 6.24
CA LYS A 330 -10.92 -31.28 7.17
C LYS A 330 -11.40 -32.15 8.34
N ASN A 331 -11.39 -31.62 9.56
CA ASN A 331 -11.78 -32.24 10.81
C ASN A 331 -10.84 -33.36 11.32
N GLU A 332 -9.69 -33.61 10.72
CA GLU A 332 -8.66 -34.44 11.33
C GLU A 332 -8.10 -33.79 12.60
N ARG A 333 -7.74 -34.61 13.58
CA ARG A 333 -7.19 -34.15 14.86
C ARG A 333 -5.66 -34.01 14.75
N LEU A 334 -5.21 -32.82 14.47
CA LEU A 334 -3.80 -32.48 14.30
C LEU A 334 -3.14 -32.25 15.66
N ILE A 335 -1.99 -32.83 15.89
CA ILE A 335 -1.20 -32.61 17.12
C ILE A 335 -0.41 -31.32 16.95
N ILE A 336 -0.66 -30.32 17.84
CA ILE A 336 -0.04 -29.00 17.79
C ILE A 336 0.99 -28.77 18.90
N LYS A 337 1.02 -29.59 19.96
CA LYS A 337 2.04 -29.54 21.03
C LYS A 337 2.34 -30.94 21.54
N GLY A 338 3.58 -31.17 22.00
CA GLY A 338 4.05 -32.44 22.52
C GLY A 338 4.44 -33.44 21.43
N PHE A 339 4.66 -32.97 20.21
CA PHE A 339 5.01 -33.80 19.05
C PHE A 339 6.51 -34.09 18.95
N GLU A 340 7.38 -33.39 19.71
CA GLU A 340 8.85 -33.43 19.57
C GLU A 340 9.44 -34.80 19.91
N THR A 341 8.77 -35.55 20.76
CA THR A 341 9.20 -36.88 21.20
C THR A 341 8.45 -38.03 20.56
N LEU A 342 7.43 -37.71 19.73
CA LEU A 342 6.59 -38.70 19.08
C LEU A 342 7.34 -39.47 17.98
N ARG A 343 6.95 -40.70 17.83
CA ARG A 343 7.27 -41.56 16.68
C ARG A 343 5.98 -42.10 16.13
N ASP A 344 6.02 -42.61 14.91
CA ASP A 344 4.85 -43.28 14.31
C ASP A 344 4.30 -44.38 15.26
N ASN A 345 2.99 -44.42 15.42
CA ASN A 345 2.26 -45.31 16.33
C ASN A 345 2.50 -45.09 17.85
N SER A 346 3.18 -44.01 18.27
CA SER A 346 3.31 -43.69 19.70
C SER A 346 1.94 -43.48 20.36
N LYS A 347 1.74 -44.08 21.56
CA LYS A 347 0.52 -43.84 22.35
C LYS A 347 0.47 -42.40 22.85
N VAL A 348 -0.66 -41.72 22.64
CA VAL A 348 -0.86 -40.36 23.06
C VAL A 348 -2.08 -40.20 23.97
N LYS A 349 -1.96 -39.24 24.91
CA LYS A 349 -3.06 -38.79 25.77
C LYS A 349 -3.37 -37.33 25.43
N VAL A 350 -4.53 -37.12 24.84
CA VAL A 350 -4.99 -35.75 24.52
C VAL A 350 -5.24 -35.00 25.80
N ILE A 351 -4.57 -33.86 25.96
CA ILE A 351 -4.82 -32.87 27.02
C ILE A 351 -5.44 -31.64 26.38
N LEU A 352 -6.48 -31.14 27.00
CA LEU A 352 -7.22 -29.93 26.53
C LEU A 352 -6.42 -28.67 26.84
#